data_59cabc4751ee017415b629debdfbd433
#
_entry.id   59cabc4751ee017415b629debdfbd433
#
_cell.length_a   1.000
_cell.length_b   1.000
_cell.length_c   1.000
_cell.angle_alpha   90.00
_cell.angle_beta   90.00
_cell.angle_gamma   90.00
#
_symmetry.space_group_name_H-M   'P 1'
#
loop_
_entity.id
_entity.type
_entity.pdbx_description
1 polymer ?
#
loop_
_entity_poly.entity_id
_entity_poly.type
_entity_poly.pdbx_seq_one_letter_code
_entity_poly.pdbx_strand_id
1 'polypeptide(L)'
;SFKIYDYSEGNYFDAYPFENFPFENAGIFNVDELVLDISFSLPLHQYNNLMSFYILPEDDSVRNVLLDIQENIIAISGEATSAQYFFDEDYWTGTLMDLNISSGYWMRVAQDDTLDVSGHSYDPDRVYNLNSGANLVSFPSIGSVGISEAFPDDIEDNVLAVLGEGK
;
A
#
# COMPACT_ATOMS: atom_id res chain seq x y z
N SER A 1 2.87 1.25 -25.11
CA SER A 1 2.00 1.52 -23.96
C SER A 1 0.55 1.29 -24.37
N PHE A 2 -0.23 0.77 -23.47
CA PHE A 2 -1.68 0.66 -23.59
C PHE A 2 -2.32 1.88 -22.96
N LYS A 3 -3.59 2.16 -23.36
CA LYS A 3 -4.38 3.21 -22.70
C LYS A 3 -5.78 2.68 -22.45
N ILE A 4 -6.29 2.93 -21.25
CA ILE A 4 -7.67 2.67 -20.88
C ILE A 4 -8.42 4.01 -20.89
N TYR A 5 -9.59 4.04 -21.52
CA TYR A 5 -10.48 5.18 -21.46
C TYR A 5 -11.53 4.99 -20.38
N ASP A 6 -11.50 5.85 -19.38
CA ASP A 6 -12.56 5.91 -18.38
C ASP A 6 -13.67 6.85 -18.85
N TYR A 7 -14.82 6.24 -19.15
CA TYR A 7 -15.97 7.00 -19.63
C TYR A 7 -16.59 7.91 -18.55
N SER A 8 -16.48 7.52 -17.27
CA SER A 8 -17.04 8.28 -16.15
C SER A 8 -16.28 9.58 -15.90
N GLU A 9 -14.98 9.56 -16.08
CA GLU A 9 -14.10 10.72 -15.93
C GLU A 9 -13.79 11.42 -17.26
N GLY A 10 -14.13 10.79 -18.39
CA GLY A 10 -13.86 11.31 -19.73
C GLY A 10 -12.37 11.39 -20.07
N ASN A 11 -11.54 10.57 -19.45
CA ASN A 11 -10.09 10.66 -19.52
C ASN A 11 -9.42 9.35 -19.96
N TYR A 12 -8.18 9.44 -20.47
CA TYR A 12 -7.33 8.30 -20.81
C TYR A 12 -6.25 8.12 -19.76
N PHE A 13 -6.10 6.88 -19.28
CA PHE A 13 -5.03 6.47 -18.37
C PHE A 13 -4.03 5.58 -19.09
N ASP A 14 -2.75 5.73 -18.79
CA ASP A 14 -1.74 4.79 -19.24
C ASP A 14 -1.94 3.46 -18.51
N ALA A 15 -1.86 2.37 -19.25
CA ALA A 15 -2.07 1.02 -18.75
C ALA A 15 -0.90 0.12 -19.15
N TYR A 16 -0.62 -0.85 -18.30
CA TYR A 16 0.47 -1.79 -18.45
C TYR A 16 -0.07 -3.22 -18.36
N PRO A 17 0.49 -4.19 -19.09
CA PRO A 17 0.14 -5.58 -18.87
C PRO A 17 0.62 -6.00 -17.48
N PHE A 18 -0.20 -6.75 -16.76
CA PHE A 18 0.19 -7.31 -15.47
C PHE A 18 1.37 -8.29 -15.60
N GLU A 19 1.44 -9.01 -16.74
CA GLU A 19 2.54 -9.91 -17.04
C GLU A 19 3.69 -9.18 -17.73
N ASN A 20 4.91 -9.57 -17.38
CA ASN A 20 6.12 -9.07 -18.04
C ASN A 20 6.42 -9.88 -19.30
N PHE A 21 6.30 -9.26 -20.46
CA PHE A 21 6.61 -9.88 -21.75
C PHE A 21 8.02 -9.46 -22.21
N PRO A 22 8.95 -10.40 -22.34
CA PRO A 22 10.25 -10.10 -22.91
C PRO A 22 10.11 -9.70 -24.39
N PHE A 23 11.00 -8.83 -24.85
CA PHE A 23 11.00 -8.45 -26.26
C PHE A 23 11.34 -9.67 -27.14
N GLU A 24 10.42 -10.01 -28.04
CA GLU A 24 10.63 -11.00 -29.10
C GLU A 24 10.33 -10.38 -30.46
N ASN A 25 11.21 -10.63 -31.45
CA ASN A 25 10.99 -10.15 -32.80
C ASN A 25 9.80 -10.87 -33.43
N ALA A 26 8.76 -10.12 -33.81
CA ALA A 26 7.46 -10.62 -34.29
C ALA A 26 6.72 -11.53 -33.29
N GLY A 27 6.99 -11.42 -31.97
CA GLY A 27 6.23 -12.10 -30.93
C GLY A 27 4.77 -11.62 -30.88
N ILE A 28 3.85 -12.57 -30.62
CA ILE A 28 2.44 -12.29 -30.36
C ILE A 28 2.19 -12.73 -28.91
N PHE A 29 1.74 -11.78 -28.08
CA PHE A 29 1.43 -12.03 -26.67
C PHE A 29 -0.05 -11.82 -26.43
N ASN A 30 -0.68 -12.69 -25.67
CA ASN A 30 -1.99 -12.46 -25.11
C ASN A 30 -1.79 -11.72 -23.78
N VAL A 31 -2.47 -10.59 -23.64
CA VAL A 31 -2.49 -9.82 -22.39
C VAL A 31 -3.82 -10.15 -21.73
N ASP A 32 -3.77 -10.82 -20.58
CA ASP A 32 -4.96 -11.24 -19.86
C ASP A 32 -5.51 -10.08 -19.00
N GLU A 33 -4.63 -9.22 -18.49
CA GLU A 33 -5.00 -8.09 -17.64
C GLU A 33 -4.16 -6.84 -17.94
N LEU A 34 -4.84 -5.69 -17.94
CA LEU A 34 -4.19 -4.37 -17.98
C LEU A 34 -4.42 -3.67 -16.64
N VAL A 35 -3.33 -3.24 -16.01
CA VAL A 35 -3.36 -2.49 -14.75
C VAL A 35 -3.06 -1.02 -14.99
N LEU A 36 -3.62 -0.18 -14.12
CA LEU A 36 -3.37 1.26 -14.14
C LEU A 36 -2.27 1.61 -13.13
N ASP A 37 -1.38 2.53 -13.52
CA ASP A 37 -0.56 3.23 -12.54
C ASP A 37 -1.44 4.25 -11.80
N ILE A 38 -1.52 4.07 -10.50
CA ILE A 38 -2.25 4.96 -9.61
C ILE A 38 -1.22 5.60 -8.67
N SER A 39 -1.47 6.83 -8.28
CA SER A 39 -0.70 7.51 -7.24
C SER A 39 -1.62 8.07 -6.17
N PHE A 40 -1.14 8.11 -4.95
CA PHE A 40 -1.81 8.76 -3.85
C PHE A 40 -0.80 9.41 -2.90
N SER A 41 -1.28 10.41 -2.17
CA SER A 41 -0.50 11.14 -1.18
C SER A 41 -1.04 10.86 0.22
N LEU A 42 -0.17 10.44 1.13
CA LEU A 42 -0.47 10.24 2.55
C LEU A 42 0.10 11.40 3.36
N PRO A 43 -0.72 12.29 3.89
CA PRO A 43 -0.26 13.30 4.83
C PRO A 43 0.13 12.64 6.15
N LEU A 44 1.33 12.93 6.63
CA LEU A 44 1.89 12.42 7.88
C LEU A 44 2.03 13.57 8.87
N HIS A 45 1.57 13.34 10.10
CA HIS A 45 1.83 14.27 11.17
C HIS A 45 3.03 13.84 12.01
N GLN A 46 3.66 14.77 12.68
CA GLN A 46 4.77 14.50 13.60
C GLN A 46 4.39 13.38 14.61
N TYR A 47 5.30 12.48 14.89
CA TYR A 47 5.21 11.29 15.74
C TYR A 47 4.57 10.09 15.04
N ASN A 48 3.58 9.44 15.63
CA ASN A 48 3.09 8.14 15.17
C ASN A 48 1.90 8.30 14.24
N ASN A 49 1.95 7.63 13.10
CA ASN A 49 0.87 7.55 12.13
C ASN A 49 0.47 6.09 11.93
N LEU A 50 -0.81 5.78 12.03
CA LEU A 50 -1.35 4.48 11.65
C LEU A 50 -1.73 4.55 10.17
N MET A 51 -1.09 3.74 9.35
CA MET A 51 -1.24 3.81 7.91
C MET A 51 -1.31 2.45 7.25
N SER A 52 -1.79 2.43 6.04
CA SER A 52 -1.75 1.26 5.17
C SER A 52 -1.64 1.70 3.72
N PHE A 53 -1.26 0.75 2.86
CA PHE A 53 -1.14 0.96 1.44
C PHE A 53 -2.22 0.16 0.71
N TYR A 54 -2.95 0.77 -0.20
CA TYR A 54 -3.84 0.06 -1.10
C TYR A 54 -3.21 -0.20 -2.47
N ILE A 55 -2.08 0.48 -2.75
CA ILE A 55 -1.19 0.23 -3.88
C ILE A 55 0.25 0.29 -3.41
N LEU A 56 1.14 -0.45 -4.08
CA LEU A 56 2.59 -0.40 -3.91
C LEU A 56 3.25 -0.52 -5.29
N PRO A 57 4.47 0.02 -5.47
CA PRO A 57 5.26 -0.22 -6.67
C PRO A 57 5.70 -1.68 -6.78
N GLU A 58 6.25 -2.09 -7.93
CA GLU A 58 6.82 -3.43 -8.13
C GLU A 58 7.95 -3.75 -7.15
N ASP A 59 8.81 -2.77 -6.86
CA ASP A 59 9.76 -2.83 -5.74
C ASP A 59 9.09 -2.27 -4.49
N ASP A 60 8.47 -3.15 -3.72
CA ASP A 60 7.75 -2.84 -2.48
C ASP A 60 8.65 -2.78 -1.23
N SER A 61 9.98 -2.80 -1.44
CA SER A 61 10.92 -2.67 -0.34
C SER A 61 10.71 -1.36 0.44
N VAL A 62 10.85 -1.42 1.77
CA VAL A 62 10.77 -0.27 2.67
C VAL A 62 11.66 0.87 2.17
N ARG A 63 12.87 0.52 1.72
CA ARG A 63 13.82 1.49 1.19
C ARG A 63 13.30 2.22 -0.05
N ASN A 64 12.69 1.51 -0.98
CA ASN A 64 12.19 2.09 -2.22
C ASN A 64 10.94 2.94 -1.98
N VAL A 65 9.97 2.39 -1.26
CA VAL A 65 8.67 3.06 -1.04
C VAL A 65 8.82 4.32 -0.19
N LEU A 66 9.74 4.32 0.78
CA LEU A 66 9.92 5.42 1.72
C LEU A 66 11.11 6.34 1.37
N LEU A 67 11.71 6.18 0.18
CA LEU A 67 12.92 6.86 -0.23
C LEU A 67 12.83 8.40 -0.09
N ASP A 68 11.73 8.98 -0.55
CA ASP A 68 11.56 10.43 -0.62
C ASP A 68 11.44 11.10 0.76
N ILE A 69 11.02 10.33 1.77
CA ILE A 69 10.86 10.83 3.15
C ILE A 69 11.77 10.12 4.16
N GLN A 70 12.69 9.26 3.71
CA GLN A 70 13.48 8.39 4.60
C GLN A 70 14.24 9.16 5.68
N GLU A 71 14.73 10.38 5.40
CA GLU A 71 15.44 11.23 6.35
C GLU A 71 14.55 11.72 7.51
N ASN A 72 13.24 11.73 7.31
CA ASN A 72 12.26 12.11 8.31
C ASN A 72 11.72 10.91 9.11
N ILE A 73 11.98 9.67 8.67
CA ILE A 73 11.46 8.46 9.31
C ILE A 73 12.34 8.06 10.49
N ILE A 74 11.72 7.92 11.65
CA ILE A 74 12.36 7.38 12.85
C ILE A 74 12.27 5.85 12.86
N ALA A 75 11.09 5.31 12.60
CA ALA A 75 10.83 3.88 12.53
C ALA A 75 9.51 3.58 11.82
N ILE A 76 9.41 2.39 11.24
CA ILE A 76 8.17 1.79 10.77
C ILE A 76 8.03 0.39 11.38
N SER A 77 6.81 0.02 11.81
CA SER A 77 6.53 -1.29 12.36
C SER A 77 5.20 -1.84 11.87
N GLY A 78 5.23 -3.10 11.46
CA GLY A 78 4.06 -3.92 11.18
C GLY A 78 3.79 -4.90 12.30
N GLU A 79 2.99 -5.92 12.04
CA GLU A 79 2.73 -6.99 12.98
C GLU A 79 3.99 -7.86 13.16
N ALA A 80 4.58 -7.83 14.35
CA ALA A 80 5.80 -8.55 14.73
C ALA A 80 7.07 -8.20 13.92
N THR A 81 7.07 -7.16 13.10
CA THR A 81 8.20 -6.71 12.29
C THR A 81 8.42 -5.22 12.45
N SER A 82 9.65 -4.76 12.23
CA SER A 82 9.96 -3.33 12.25
C SER A 82 11.21 -3.02 11.43
N ALA A 83 11.31 -1.77 10.99
CA ALA A 83 12.51 -1.21 10.37
C ALA A 83 12.78 0.19 10.90
N GLN A 84 14.05 0.56 10.92
CA GLN A 84 14.55 1.87 11.31
C GLN A 84 15.60 2.35 10.31
N TYR A 85 15.54 3.62 9.96
CA TYR A 85 16.56 4.26 9.13
C TYR A 85 17.64 4.92 9.99
N PHE A 86 18.89 4.67 9.65
CA PHE A 86 20.04 5.31 10.24
C PHE A 86 20.61 6.35 9.28
N PHE A 87 20.28 7.59 9.55
CA PHE A 87 20.61 8.72 8.69
C PHE A 87 22.12 8.90 8.46
N ASP A 88 22.92 8.81 9.53
CA ASP A 88 24.38 9.03 9.46
C ASP A 88 25.11 7.98 8.60
N GLU A 89 24.58 6.78 8.52
CA GLU A 89 25.16 5.65 7.79
C GLU A 89 24.41 5.32 6.49
N ASP A 90 23.30 6.01 6.21
CA ASP A 90 22.45 5.81 5.02
C ASP A 90 22.01 4.35 4.82
N TYR A 91 21.48 3.73 5.87
CA TYR A 91 20.95 2.37 5.74
C TYR A 91 19.73 2.09 6.61
N TRP A 92 18.93 1.14 6.15
CA TRP A 92 17.82 0.57 6.89
C TRP A 92 18.25 -0.68 7.65
N THR A 93 17.73 -0.85 8.87
CA THR A 93 17.89 -2.06 9.68
C THR A 93 16.57 -2.51 10.25
N GLY A 94 16.45 -3.82 10.51
CA GLY A 94 15.25 -4.42 11.08
C GLY A 94 14.84 -5.70 10.38
N THR A 95 13.63 -6.16 10.66
CA THR A 95 13.05 -7.38 10.08
C THR A 95 11.96 -7.08 9.05
N LEU A 96 11.47 -5.85 9.00
CA LEU A 96 10.54 -5.37 7.97
C LEU A 96 11.36 -4.90 6.77
N MET A 97 11.49 -5.75 5.77
CA MET A 97 12.26 -5.42 4.55
C MET A 97 11.33 -4.94 3.44
N ASP A 98 10.18 -5.56 3.29
CA ASP A 98 9.21 -5.28 2.23
C ASP A 98 7.86 -4.92 2.86
N LEU A 99 7.14 -4.01 2.20
CA LEU A 99 5.79 -3.62 2.59
C LEU A 99 4.77 -4.54 1.92
N ASN A 100 3.62 -4.67 2.55
CA ASN A 100 2.56 -5.52 2.03
C ASN A 100 1.24 -4.77 2.03
N ILE A 101 0.53 -4.83 0.92
CA ILE A 101 -0.75 -4.15 0.73
C ILE A 101 -1.89 -4.70 1.60
N SER A 102 -1.72 -5.89 2.22
CA SER A 102 -2.70 -6.46 3.15
C SER A 102 -2.46 -6.05 4.61
N SER A 103 -1.34 -5.36 4.88
CA SER A 103 -0.89 -5.04 6.23
C SER A 103 -1.08 -3.57 6.58
N GLY A 104 -1.37 -3.30 7.84
CA GLY A 104 -1.26 -1.97 8.41
C GLY A 104 0.13 -1.76 9.03
N TYR A 105 0.46 -0.50 9.25
CA TYR A 105 1.76 -0.10 9.79
C TYR A 105 1.63 1.08 10.74
N TRP A 106 2.45 1.10 11.77
CA TRP A 106 2.75 2.28 12.53
C TRP A 106 4.05 2.90 12.01
N MET A 107 3.98 4.12 11.53
CA MET A 107 5.16 4.88 11.10
C MET A 107 5.34 6.10 12.00
N ARG A 108 6.57 6.26 12.51
CA ARG A 108 6.96 7.40 13.31
C ARG A 108 7.87 8.31 12.51
N VAL A 109 7.44 9.57 12.37
CA VAL A 109 8.21 10.62 11.69
C VAL A 109 8.59 11.74 12.66
N ALA A 110 9.70 12.43 12.34
CA ALA A 110 10.24 13.49 13.19
C ALA A 110 9.46 14.81 13.06
N GLN A 111 8.85 15.06 11.91
CA GLN A 111 8.07 16.27 11.59
C GLN A 111 6.95 15.92 10.61
N ASP A 112 6.02 16.86 10.41
CA ASP A 112 4.96 16.73 9.42
C ASP A 112 5.56 16.56 8.01
N ASP A 113 4.98 15.67 7.20
CA ASP A 113 5.45 15.34 5.86
C ASP A 113 4.31 14.82 4.98
N THR A 114 4.60 14.50 3.74
CA THR A 114 3.68 13.82 2.83
C THR A 114 4.43 12.71 2.12
N LEU A 115 3.91 11.49 2.21
CA LEU A 115 4.41 10.35 1.47
C LEU A 115 3.60 10.17 0.18
N ASP A 116 4.25 10.32 -0.96
CA ASP A 116 3.68 10.04 -2.27
C ASP A 116 4.03 8.61 -2.69
N VAL A 117 3.00 7.82 -3.01
CA VAL A 117 3.16 6.44 -3.44
C VAL A 117 2.52 6.26 -4.81
N SER A 118 3.25 5.62 -5.72
CA SER A 118 2.74 5.21 -7.03
C SER A 118 2.90 3.72 -7.21
N GLY A 119 1.93 3.09 -7.83
CA GLY A 119 1.97 1.65 -8.07
C GLY A 119 0.76 1.18 -8.87
N HIS A 120 0.65 -0.13 -8.99
CA HIS A 120 -0.47 -0.74 -9.70
C HIS A 120 -1.65 -0.97 -8.75
N SER A 121 -2.87 -0.87 -9.27
CA SER A 121 -4.07 -1.23 -8.52
C SER A 121 -4.07 -2.73 -8.26
N TYR A 122 -4.47 -3.10 -7.06
CA TYR A 122 -4.62 -4.51 -6.67
C TYR A 122 -6.10 -4.90 -6.59
N ASP A 123 -6.34 -6.22 -6.69
CA ASP A 123 -7.65 -6.83 -6.59
C ASP A 123 -8.36 -6.40 -5.29
N PRO A 124 -9.53 -5.75 -5.36
CA PRO A 124 -10.33 -5.42 -4.20
C PRO A 124 -10.89 -6.66 -3.47
N ASP A 125 -11.00 -7.79 -4.15
CA ASP A 125 -11.49 -9.07 -3.60
C ASP A 125 -10.40 -9.83 -2.82
N ARG A 126 -9.35 -9.13 -2.41
CA ARG A 126 -8.23 -9.69 -1.65
C ARG A 126 -8.67 -10.40 -0.38
N VAL A 127 -8.08 -11.57 -0.17
CA VAL A 127 -8.30 -12.36 1.05
C VAL A 127 -7.36 -11.93 2.16
N TYR A 128 -7.91 -11.62 3.33
CA TYR A 128 -7.16 -11.35 4.56
C TYR A 128 -7.19 -12.56 5.48
N ASN A 129 -6.02 -13.01 5.92
CA ASN A 129 -5.90 -14.08 6.91
C ASN A 129 -5.86 -13.45 8.30
N LEU A 130 -6.97 -13.47 9.02
CA LEU A 130 -7.07 -12.91 10.37
C LEU A 130 -6.79 -13.97 11.43
N ASN A 131 -6.03 -13.58 12.45
CA ASN A 131 -5.73 -14.41 13.62
C ASN A 131 -6.64 -14.06 14.79
N SER A 132 -6.75 -14.96 15.77
CA SER A 132 -7.40 -14.62 17.04
C SER A 132 -6.59 -13.56 17.77
N GLY A 133 -7.26 -12.49 18.21
CA GLY A 133 -6.63 -11.33 18.86
C GLY A 133 -6.58 -10.10 17.95
N ALA A 134 -5.58 -9.26 18.14
CA ALA A 134 -5.42 -8.05 17.33
C ALA A 134 -4.74 -8.37 15.99
N ASN A 135 -5.22 -7.76 14.93
CA ASN A 135 -4.64 -7.82 13.59
C ASN A 135 -4.42 -6.39 13.10
N LEU A 136 -3.28 -6.15 12.48
CA LEU A 136 -2.93 -4.87 11.89
C LEU A 136 -3.06 -4.98 10.37
N VAL A 137 -4.22 -4.58 9.85
CA VAL A 137 -4.61 -4.81 8.45
C VAL A 137 -4.75 -3.49 7.68
N SER A 138 -4.61 -3.58 6.37
CA SER A 138 -4.93 -2.49 5.46
C SER A 138 -6.41 -2.46 5.12
N PHE A 139 -6.83 -1.38 4.46
CA PHE A 139 -8.13 -1.29 3.81
C PHE A 139 -7.93 -1.12 2.29
N PRO A 140 -8.51 -2.00 1.44
CA PRO A 140 -8.19 -2.09 0.03
C PRO A 140 -8.98 -1.12 -0.86
N SER A 141 -9.37 0.06 -0.37
CA SER A 141 -10.22 0.98 -1.10
C SER A 141 -9.67 2.40 -1.09
N ILE A 142 -9.95 3.12 -2.18
CA ILE A 142 -9.78 4.57 -2.25
C ILE A 142 -10.96 5.23 -1.54
N GLY A 143 -10.68 6.13 -0.59
CA GLY A 143 -11.69 6.85 0.16
C GLY A 143 -12.19 6.13 1.42
N SER A 144 -13.33 6.55 1.94
CA SER A 144 -13.92 6.00 3.16
C SER A 144 -15.18 5.21 2.86
N VAL A 145 -15.32 4.08 3.54
CA VAL A 145 -16.48 3.19 3.49
C VAL A 145 -17.06 3.06 4.91
N GLY A 146 -18.37 2.92 5.01
CA GLY A 146 -19.03 2.67 6.30
C GLY A 146 -18.54 1.36 6.90
N ILE A 147 -18.34 1.31 8.23
CA ILE A 147 -17.78 0.14 8.90
C ILE A 147 -18.61 -1.14 8.64
N SER A 148 -19.92 -1.02 8.55
CA SER A 148 -20.83 -2.12 8.24
C SER A 148 -20.76 -2.60 6.78
N GLU A 149 -20.18 -1.79 5.89
CA GLU A 149 -19.97 -2.15 4.49
C GLU A 149 -18.53 -2.64 4.24
N ALA A 150 -17.64 -2.36 5.20
CA ALA A 150 -16.23 -2.71 5.08
C ALA A 150 -15.93 -4.17 5.44
N PHE A 151 -16.82 -4.83 6.20
CA PHE A 151 -16.66 -6.22 6.62
C PHE A 151 -17.66 -7.12 5.92
N PRO A 152 -17.26 -8.31 5.48
CA PRO A 152 -18.21 -9.35 5.08
C PRO A 152 -19.10 -9.78 6.25
N ASP A 153 -20.38 -9.99 5.99
CA ASP A 153 -21.40 -10.33 7.00
C ASP A 153 -21.03 -11.58 7.84
N ASP A 154 -20.30 -12.52 7.23
CA ASP A 154 -19.92 -13.80 7.84
C ASP A 154 -18.81 -13.68 8.91
N ILE A 155 -18.10 -12.56 8.96
CA ILE A 155 -17.08 -12.32 9.98
C ILE A 155 -17.46 -11.27 11.02
N GLU A 156 -18.52 -10.48 10.81
CA GLU A 156 -18.90 -9.38 11.70
C GLU A 156 -19.06 -9.82 13.15
N ASP A 157 -19.70 -10.98 13.39
CA ASP A 157 -19.91 -11.53 14.73
C ASP A 157 -18.61 -11.89 15.48
N ASN A 158 -17.50 -12.00 14.75
CA ASN A 158 -16.18 -12.31 15.29
C ASN A 158 -15.32 -11.07 15.55
N VAL A 159 -15.74 -9.90 15.05
CA VAL A 159 -15.02 -8.63 15.22
C VAL A 159 -15.44 -7.96 16.52
N LEU A 160 -14.51 -7.89 17.48
CA LEU A 160 -14.78 -7.27 18.77
C LEU A 160 -14.67 -5.75 18.72
N ALA A 161 -13.74 -5.21 17.95
CA ALA A 161 -13.51 -3.78 17.79
C ALA A 161 -12.66 -3.50 16.56
N VAL A 162 -12.83 -2.31 15.98
CA VAL A 162 -11.94 -1.73 14.98
C VAL A 162 -11.37 -0.45 15.56
N LEU A 163 -10.06 -0.32 15.51
CA LEU A 163 -9.36 0.84 16.03
C LEU A 163 -8.68 1.56 14.86
N GLY A 164 -8.92 2.84 14.75
CA GLY A 164 -8.26 3.75 13.85
C GLY A 164 -7.41 4.76 14.62
N GLU A 165 -6.58 5.51 13.92
CA GLU A 165 -5.80 6.56 14.53
C GLU A 165 -6.69 7.73 14.96
N GLY A 166 -6.56 8.12 16.21
CA GLY A 166 -6.77 9.47 16.76
C GLY A 166 -8.08 10.18 16.47
N LYS A 167 -9.18 9.45 16.26
CA LYS A 167 -10.48 10.15 16.15
C LYS A 167 -11.52 9.55 17.04
#